data_8c3b01ca89594fec3bc0462dd9819084
#
_entry.id   8c3b01ca89594fec3bc0462dd9819084
#
_cell.length_a   1.000
_cell.length_b   1.000
_cell.length_c   1.000
_cell.angle_alpha   90.00
_cell.angle_beta   90.00
_cell.angle_gamma   90.00
#
_symmetry.space_group_name_H-M   'P 1'
#
loop_
_entity.id
_entity.type
_entity.pdbx_description
1 polymer ?
#
loop_
_entity_poly.entity_id
_entity_poly.type
_entity_poly.pdbx_seq_one_letter_code
_entity_poly.pdbx_strand_id
1 'polypeptide(L)'
;MKKIFLMCCLVLTIVLLSVSSVFATEYEFVENLNLNDLSIWESGVYKPKNGMAVRFSPGIRINKKLKFLSKKYNVEIKDNEYCISITEFDGNSGFIKTTELKSGDVFTVSDSTSFFTLSMYSINKKGTFKIYQKLAKSGKFGLNLIPVAVVEEKKISEENVIEKDDKIITEKPVVESQPVIEEKPIVESNPTPEGNKVENENVVDENKKNTIGAKEFVDKMKVGWNLGNTLEPYYGVPNGDSRMFLETYWKNPKVTKELFEYVKSVGFDTVRIPVTWDVHSEMSADGTIVIKTEWMERVREVVQYALDSGLNVILNTHHEKTIYAGTNEAEFKIIKNRAKTMWKQIADYFADFDERLIFESYNEIDNAYDTWKYGDIAAEQLNELNQLFVDVVRSTNGNNGHRILMVPTLLDSELPNATGAFKLPKDIIEDKIIVTVHKYSPKVGKQLDRSMQRVVNFRNAVNAPIIIGEFGTKASEYDDDFRVNHAGGYVAIAAKYGIKTIWWDNGYLNDYGIIDRNNFSNSKINIIKSLTR
;
A
#
# COMPACT_ATOMS: atom_id res chain seq x y z
N MET A 1 -29.41 -8.39 53.70
CA MET A 1 -29.00 -7.11 53.11
C MET A 1 -27.49 -7.01 52.79
N LYS A 2 -26.56 -7.36 53.71
CA LYS A 2 -25.09 -7.29 53.41
C LYS A 2 -24.58 -8.20 52.25
N LYS A 3 -25.18 -9.41 52.04
CA LYS A 3 -24.78 -10.32 50.94
C LYS A 3 -25.27 -9.85 49.56
N ILE A 4 -26.40 -9.17 49.50
CA ILE A 4 -26.95 -8.63 48.24
C ILE A 4 -26.15 -7.41 47.81
N PHE A 5 -25.71 -6.57 48.76
CA PHE A 5 -24.88 -5.39 48.47
C PHE A 5 -23.49 -5.80 47.96
N LEU A 6 -22.89 -6.85 48.52
CA LEU A 6 -21.58 -7.39 48.05
C LEU A 6 -21.67 -8.00 46.66
N MET A 7 -22.80 -8.66 46.33
CA MET A 7 -23.02 -9.26 45.00
C MET A 7 -23.29 -8.18 43.93
N CYS A 8 -24.01 -7.08 44.30
CA CYS A 8 -24.19 -5.94 43.40
C CYS A 8 -22.87 -5.19 43.13
N CYS A 9 -22.00 -5.04 44.14
CA CYS A 9 -20.68 -4.44 43.96
C CYS A 9 -19.77 -5.32 43.11
N LEU A 10 -19.83 -6.66 43.26
CA LEU A 10 -19.03 -7.59 42.45
C LEU A 10 -19.51 -7.62 40.99
N VAL A 11 -20.82 -7.57 40.74
CA VAL A 11 -21.39 -7.50 39.39
C VAL A 11 -21.09 -6.14 38.74
N LEU A 12 -21.13 -5.03 39.50
CA LEU A 12 -20.75 -3.73 38.97
C LEU A 12 -19.24 -3.64 38.64
N THR A 13 -18.38 -4.31 39.43
CA THR A 13 -16.94 -4.37 39.17
C THR A 13 -16.63 -5.26 37.98
N ILE A 14 -17.36 -6.37 37.77
CA ILE A 14 -17.23 -7.24 36.60
C ILE A 14 -17.76 -6.54 35.33
N VAL A 15 -18.86 -5.78 35.43
CA VAL A 15 -19.39 -4.99 34.31
C VAL A 15 -18.45 -3.82 33.96
N LEU A 16 -17.83 -3.17 34.94
CA LEU A 16 -16.82 -2.13 34.72
C LEU A 16 -15.50 -2.71 34.13
N LEU A 17 -15.14 -3.96 34.50
CA LEU A 17 -13.99 -4.66 33.92
C LEU A 17 -14.29 -5.24 32.52
N SER A 18 -15.57 -5.53 32.21
CA SER A 18 -15.95 -6.01 30.87
C SER A 18 -16.24 -4.88 29.86
N VAL A 19 -16.50 -3.66 30.33
CA VAL A 19 -16.64 -2.47 29.46
C VAL A 19 -15.28 -1.83 29.17
N SER A 20 -14.25 -2.07 30.00
CA SER A 20 -12.87 -1.61 29.70
C SER A 20 -12.11 -2.48 28.69
N SER A 21 -12.66 -3.59 28.22
CA SER A 21 -12.01 -4.44 27.20
C SER A 21 -12.48 -4.21 25.76
N VAL A 22 -13.34 -3.22 25.51
CA VAL A 22 -13.88 -2.93 24.16
C VAL A 22 -13.19 -1.72 23.48
N PHE A 23 -12.37 -0.98 24.22
CA PHE A 23 -11.46 0.01 23.62
C PHE A 23 -10.02 -0.39 23.99
N ALA A 24 -9.43 -1.32 23.24
CA ALA A 24 -7.99 -1.44 23.17
C ALA A 24 -7.48 -0.05 22.75
N THR A 25 -6.88 0.68 23.71
CA THR A 25 -6.33 2.02 23.45
C THR A 25 -5.25 1.87 22.40
N GLU A 26 -5.49 2.40 21.21
CA GLU A 26 -4.55 2.49 20.08
C GLU A 26 -3.25 3.22 20.46
N TYR A 27 -3.13 3.65 21.72
CA TYR A 27 -2.08 4.52 22.22
C TYR A 27 -1.48 3.98 23.52
N GLU A 28 -0.16 4.13 23.65
CA GLU A 28 0.59 3.86 24.87
C GLU A 28 1.01 5.19 25.52
N PHE A 29 0.95 5.28 26.86
CA PHE A 29 1.43 6.48 27.56
C PHE A 29 2.95 6.48 27.62
N VAL A 30 3.55 7.66 27.41
CA VAL A 30 5.02 7.82 27.34
C VAL A 30 5.70 7.44 28.65
N GLU A 31 5.04 7.63 29.78
CA GLU A 31 5.53 7.30 31.12
C GLU A 31 5.72 5.79 31.34
N ASN A 32 5.03 4.95 30.55
CA ASN A 32 5.14 3.49 30.60
C ASN A 32 6.07 2.92 29.53
N LEU A 33 6.72 3.79 28.76
CA LEU A 33 7.49 3.38 27.60
C LEU A 33 8.87 2.88 28.00
N ASN A 34 9.17 1.63 27.70
CA ASN A 34 10.53 1.08 27.85
C ASN A 34 11.35 1.34 26.58
N LEU A 35 12.12 2.41 26.56
CA LEU A 35 12.98 2.77 25.43
C LEU A 35 14.12 1.77 25.14
N ASN A 36 14.37 0.81 26.02
CA ASN A 36 15.33 -0.27 25.80
C ASN A 36 14.69 -1.47 25.08
N ASP A 37 13.38 -1.49 24.90
CA ASP A 37 12.68 -2.50 24.10
C ASP A 37 12.88 -2.19 22.61
N LEU A 38 13.61 -3.08 21.95
CA LEU A 38 13.94 -2.88 20.53
C LEU A 38 12.76 -3.06 19.59
N SER A 39 11.70 -3.72 20.02
CA SER A 39 10.51 -3.97 19.19
C SER A 39 9.72 -2.70 18.90
N ILE A 40 9.88 -1.66 19.71
CA ILE A 40 9.21 -0.37 19.53
C ILE A 40 9.91 0.57 18.54
N TRP A 41 11.14 0.23 18.12
CA TRP A 41 11.94 1.09 17.24
C TRP A 41 11.98 0.57 15.81
N GLU A 42 11.82 1.45 14.85
CA GLU A 42 11.99 1.18 13.42
C GLU A 42 12.98 2.17 12.77
N SER A 43 13.48 1.81 11.58
CA SER A 43 14.38 2.68 10.82
C SER A 43 13.69 3.94 10.34
N GLY A 44 14.35 5.08 10.44
CA GLY A 44 13.87 6.35 9.92
C GLY A 44 13.58 7.40 11.01
N VAL A 45 13.09 8.54 10.57
CA VAL A 45 12.71 9.67 11.44
C VAL A 45 11.44 10.34 10.89
N TYR A 46 10.80 11.17 11.70
CA TYR A 46 9.76 12.08 11.22
C TYR A 46 10.38 13.40 10.77
N LYS A 47 9.97 13.92 9.60
CA LYS A 47 10.48 15.20 9.10
C LYS A 47 9.92 16.37 9.92
N PRO A 48 10.80 17.30 10.38
CA PRO A 48 10.36 18.44 11.21
C PRO A 48 9.33 19.36 10.55
N LYS A 49 9.35 19.46 9.22
CA LYS A 49 8.48 20.39 8.48
C LYS A 49 7.05 19.92 8.26
N ASN A 50 6.80 18.63 8.25
CA ASN A 50 5.49 18.08 7.87
C ASN A 50 5.13 16.74 8.54
N GLY A 51 5.89 16.28 9.53
CA GLY A 51 5.65 15.04 10.24
C GLY A 51 5.75 13.76 9.41
N MET A 52 6.13 13.85 8.13
CA MET A 52 6.25 12.65 7.28
C MET A 52 7.33 11.71 7.80
N ALA A 53 6.98 10.44 7.91
CA ALA A 53 7.91 9.38 8.20
C ALA A 53 8.91 9.19 7.04
N VAL A 54 10.22 9.16 7.35
CA VAL A 54 11.29 8.93 6.38
C VAL A 54 12.01 7.64 6.74
N ARG A 55 11.82 6.58 5.97
CA ARG A 55 12.37 5.25 6.25
C ARG A 55 13.89 5.15 6.10
N PHE A 56 14.49 5.97 5.24
CA PHE A 56 15.91 5.91 4.88
C PHE A 56 16.77 7.03 5.46
N SER A 57 16.28 7.73 6.47
CA SER A 57 17.08 8.74 7.17
C SER A 57 17.99 8.07 8.21
N PRO A 58 19.20 8.62 8.48
CA PRO A 58 20.08 8.09 9.52
C PRO A 58 19.50 8.37 10.92
N GLY A 59 18.60 7.50 11.37
CA GLY A 59 17.94 7.60 12.66
C GLY A 59 16.99 6.43 12.90
N ILE A 60 16.40 6.41 14.09
CA ILE A 60 15.33 5.47 14.46
C ILE A 60 14.12 6.26 14.97
N ARG A 61 12.95 5.68 14.84
CA ARG A 61 11.71 6.25 15.36
C ARG A 61 10.89 5.17 16.05
N ILE A 62 10.00 5.59 16.95
CA ILE A 62 9.06 4.67 17.58
C ILE A 62 7.92 4.37 16.59
N ASN A 63 7.58 3.10 16.46
CA ASN A 63 6.51 2.59 15.59
C ASN A 63 5.12 2.63 16.25
N LYS A 64 5.02 3.21 17.46
CA LYS A 64 3.78 3.33 18.22
C LYS A 64 3.30 4.77 18.25
N LYS A 65 1.99 4.94 18.35
CA LYS A 65 1.36 6.21 18.69
C LYS A 65 1.35 6.35 20.21
N LEU A 66 1.85 7.47 20.71
CA LEU A 66 2.02 7.73 22.15
C LEU A 66 1.08 8.84 22.59
N LYS A 67 0.67 8.81 23.85
CA LYS A 67 -0.10 9.88 24.50
C LYS A 67 0.67 10.47 25.66
N PHE A 68 0.38 11.73 25.94
CA PHE A 68 0.87 12.45 27.11
C PHE A 68 -0.16 12.42 28.24
N LEU A 69 0.28 12.19 29.48
CA LEU A 69 -0.54 12.34 30.67
C LEU A 69 -0.57 13.79 31.18
N SER A 70 0.44 14.59 30.85
CA SER A 70 0.54 15.97 31.29
C SER A 70 0.67 16.94 30.11
N LYS A 71 0.39 18.20 30.33
CA LYS A 71 0.58 19.28 29.35
C LYS A 71 2.01 19.82 29.31
N LYS A 72 2.80 19.61 30.36
CA LYS A 72 4.20 20.09 30.44
C LYS A 72 5.10 19.01 31.01
N TYR A 73 6.29 18.94 30.48
CA TYR A 73 7.32 17.99 30.90
C TYR A 73 8.69 18.67 31.00
N ASN A 74 9.44 18.37 32.07
CA ASN A 74 10.87 18.62 32.09
C ASN A 74 11.56 17.50 31.31
N VAL A 75 12.54 17.86 30.48
CA VAL A 75 13.27 16.94 29.60
C VAL A 75 14.62 16.60 30.19
N GLU A 76 14.89 15.31 30.39
CA GLU A 76 16.20 14.79 30.75
C GLU A 76 16.68 13.81 29.69
N ILE A 77 17.85 14.06 29.09
CA ILE A 77 18.49 13.20 28.09
C ILE A 77 19.86 12.78 28.62
N LYS A 78 20.12 11.48 28.66
CA LYS A 78 21.39 10.94 29.22
C LYS A 78 22.60 11.06 28.31
N ASP A 79 22.41 11.20 27.00
CA ASP A 79 23.48 11.21 26.00
C ASP A 79 23.32 12.42 25.08
N ASN A 80 24.37 13.22 24.97
CA ASN A 80 24.36 14.45 24.16
C ASN A 80 24.81 14.26 22.70
N GLU A 81 25.17 13.05 22.29
CA GLU A 81 25.58 12.76 20.90
C GLU A 81 24.37 12.56 19.96
N TYR A 82 23.17 12.49 20.53
CA TYR A 82 21.95 12.20 19.78
C TYR A 82 20.90 13.29 20.00
N CYS A 83 20.19 13.63 18.93
CA CYS A 83 19.00 14.45 18.98
C CYS A 83 17.77 13.56 19.12
N ILE A 84 16.85 13.97 19.98
CA ILE A 84 15.52 13.39 20.11
C ILE A 84 14.52 14.43 19.64
N SER A 85 13.53 14.01 18.87
CA SER A 85 12.42 14.87 18.49
C SER A 85 11.08 14.22 18.78
N ILE A 86 10.14 15.03 19.24
CA ILE A 86 8.74 14.69 19.38
C ILE A 86 7.98 15.27 18.19
N THR A 87 7.21 14.43 17.49
CA THR A 87 6.31 14.88 16.43
C THR A 87 4.87 14.69 16.90
N GLU A 88 4.13 15.79 16.98
CA GLU A 88 2.75 15.87 17.49
C GLU A 88 1.75 15.83 16.34
N PHE A 89 0.64 15.11 16.56
CA PHE A 89 -0.45 14.95 15.59
C PHE A 89 -1.81 15.19 16.26
N ASP A 90 -2.77 15.70 15.49
CA ASP A 90 -4.18 15.85 15.90
C ASP A 90 -4.97 14.52 15.83
N GLY A 91 -6.26 14.56 16.16
CA GLY A 91 -7.14 13.39 16.17
C GLY A 91 -7.35 12.75 14.80
N ASN A 92 -7.08 13.48 13.71
CA ASN A 92 -7.19 13.02 12.32
C ASN A 92 -5.82 12.64 11.73
N SER A 93 -4.79 12.48 12.58
CA SER A 93 -3.40 12.27 12.17
C SER A 93 -2.80 13.42 11.36
N GLY A 94 -3.39 14.62 11.43
CA GLY A 94 -2.85 15.85 10.88
C GLY A 94 -1.59 16.27 11.65
N PHE A 95 -0.54 16.63 10.93
CA PHE A 95 0.71 17.10 11.51
C PHE A 95 0.52 18.45 12.20
N ILE A 96 0.93 18.55 13.47
CA ILE A 96 0.92 19.81 14.23
C ILE A 96 2.30 20.46 14.18
N LYS A 97 3.29 19.80 14.80
CA LYS A 97 4.68 20.28 14.83
C LYS A 97 5.66 19.16 15.18
N THR A 98 6.94 19.42 14.96
CA THR A 98 8.04 18.62 15.50
C THR A 98 8.92 19.52 16.39
N THR A 99 9.19 19.06 17.61
CA THR A 99 10.05 19.74 18.58
C THR A 99 11.29 18.90 18.85
N GLU A 100 12.48 19.47 18.62
CA GLU A 100 13.73 18.86 19.06
C GLU A 100 13.90 19.11 20.57
N LEU A 101 14.23 18.05 21.31
CA LEU A 101 14.40 18.07 22.75
C LEU A 101 15.87 18.19 23.12
N LYS A 102 16.14 19.00 24.14
CA LYS A 102 17.43 19.10 24.80
C LYS A 102 17.26 18.83 26.30
N SER A 103 18.29 18.28 26.92
CA SER A 103 18.28 18.09 28.37
C SER A 103 18.17 19.45 29.08
N GLY A 104 17.23 19.55 30.02
CA GLY A 104 16.92 20.80 30.73
C GLY A 104 15.80 21.63 30.09
N ASP A 105 15.32 21.27 28.90
CA ASP A 105 14.16 21.94 28.27
C ASP A 105 12.88 21.66 29.06
N VAL A 106 11.92 22.58 28.93
CA VAL A 106 10.52 22.35 29.31
C VAL A 106 9.71 22.17 28.04
N PHE A 107 9.29 20.95 27.78
CA PHE A 107 8.43 20.63 26.64
C PHE A 107 6.97 20.88 26.99
N THR A 108 6.26 21.62 26.13
CA THR A 108 4.83 21.87 26.27
C THR A 108 4.07 21.23 25.13
N VAL A 109 3.11 20.36 25.48
CA VAL A 109 2.22 19.67 24.54
C VAL A 109 1.22 20.68 23.96
N SER A 110 1.02 20.66 22.65
CA SER A 110 0.04 21.52 21.96
C SER A 110 -1.39 21.11 22.34
N ASP A 111 -2.30 22.08 22.44
CA ASP A 111 -3.68 21.80 22.86
C ASP A 111 -4.45 20.89 21.91
N SER A 112 -4.13 20.93 20.63
CA SER A 112 -4.71 20.08 19.60
C SER A 112 -4.09 18.69 19.49
N THR A 113 -3.05 18.37 20.29
CA THR A 113 -2.33 17.09 20.19
C THR A 113 -3.19 15.94 20.72
N SER A 114 -3.46 14.97 19.86
CA SER A 114 -4.13 13.72 20.22
C SER A 114 -3.17 12.57 20.46
N PHE A 115 -2.06 12.55 19.71
CA PHE A 115 -0.95 11.61 19.91
C PHE A 115 0.35 12.18 19.39
N PHE A 116 1.45 11.52 19.72
CA PHE A 116 2.79 11.89 19.23
C PHE A 116 3.64 10.66 18.94
N THR A 117 4.77 10.89 18.30
CA THR A 117 5.81 9.89 18.05
C THR A 117 7.17 10.44 18.39
N LEU A 118 8.13 9.55 18.66
CA LEU A 118 9.51 9.91 18.96
C LEU A 118 10.44 9.50 17.82
N SER A 119 11.44 10.33 17.55
CA SER A 119 12.54 10.00 16.65
C SER A 119 13.88 10.31 17.33
N MET A 120 14.88 9.50 17.04
CA MET A 120 16.26 9.70 17.51
C MET A 120 17.21 9.65 16.32
N TYR A 121 18.15 10.59 16.26
CA TYR A 121 19.18 10.63 15.22
C TYR A 121 20.48 11.24 15.75
N SER A 122 21.61 10.89 15.15
CA SER A 122 22.92 11.46 15.51
C SER A 122 23.01 12.93 15.09
N ILE A 123 23.55 13.78 15.94
CA ILE A 123 23.85 15.20 15.64
C ILE A 123 24.67 15.32 14.36
N ASN A 124 25.60 14.42 14.13
CA ASN A 124 26.45 14.39 12.93
C ASN A 124 25.79 13.70 11.73
N LYS A 125 24.51 13.31 11.80
CA LYS A 125 23.74 12.59 10.76
C LYS A 125 24.45 11.32 10.25
N LYS A 126 25.33 10.73 11.07
CA LYS A 126 26.05 9.48 10.78
C LYS A 126 25.55 8.39 11.72
N GLY A 127 25.05 7.30 11.17
CA GLY A 127 24.64 6.15 11.95
C GLY A 127 23.80 5.19 11.12
N THR A 128 23.79 3.92 11.51
CA THR A 128 22.91 2.89 10.93
C THR A 128 21.91 2.46 11.99
N PHE A 129 20.80 1.87 11.56
CA PHE A 129 19.78 1.31 12.47
C PHE A 129 20.41 0.39 13.53
N LYS A 130 21.40 -0.44 13.15
CA LYS A 130 22.12 -1.33 14.07
C LYS A 130 22.89 -0.58 15.17
N ILE A 131 23.46 0.60 14.87
CA ILE A 131 24.15 1.42 15.86
C ILE A 131 23.16 1.95 16.88
N TYR A 132 22.02 2.47 16.43
CA TYR A 132 20.95 2.96 17.32
C TYR A 132 20.33 1.84 18.16
N GLN A 133 20.12 0.66 17.59
CA GLN A 133 19.68 -0.52 18.33
C GLN A 133 20.69 -0.93 19.41
N LYS A 134 21.98 -0.91 19.09
CA LYS A 134 23.05 -1.23 20.06
C LYS A 134 23.09 -0.19 21.18
N LEU A 135 22.86 1.07 20.88
CA LEU A 135 22.79 2.15 21.87
C LEU A 135 21.61 1.97 22.82
N ALA A 136 20.42 1.70 22.29
CA ALA A 136 19.21 1.42 23.09
C ALA A 136 19.44 0.22 24.04
N LYS A 137 20.07 -0.88 23.55
CA LYS A 137 20.44 -2.03 24.38
C LYS A 137 21.46 -1.75 25.47
N SER A 138 22.33 -0.77 25.28
CA SER A 138 23.43 -0.52 26.22
C SER A 138 22.98 0.16 27.53
N GLY A 139 21.73 0.62 27.62
CA GLY A 139 21.24 1.44 28.73
C GLY A 139 21.91 2.81 28.88
N LYS A 140 22.79 3.17 27.94
CA LYS A 140 23.48 4.49 27.92
C LYS A 140 22.59 5.59 27.41
N PHE A 141 21.55 5.24 26.63
CA PHE A 141 20.54 6.15 26.15
C PHE A 141 19.36 6.20 27.11
N GLY A 142 18.82 7.37 27.38
CA GLY A 142 17.61 7.54 28.16
C GLY A 142 16.98 8.90 27.90
N LEU A 143 15.68 8.90 27.71
CA LEU A 143 14.82 10.08 27.72
C LEU A 143 13.86 9.93 28.88
N ASN A 144 13.90 10.89 29.81
CA ASN A 144 12.89 11.03 30.84
C ASN A 144 12.05 12.27 30.54
N LEU A 145 10.76 12.09 30.41
CA LEU A 145 9.78 13.17 30.36
C LEU A 145 9.09 13.22 31.72
N ILE A 146 9.52 14.14 32.57
CA ILE A 146 9.04 14.27 33.95
C ILE A 146 7.86 15.25 33.96
N PRO A 147 6.62 14.81 34.28
CA PRO A 147 5.46 15.69 34.32
C PRO A 147 5.67 16.87 35.28
N VAL A 148 5.37 18.06 34.80
CA VAL A 148 5.36 19.25 35.66
C VAL A 148 3.97 19.33 36.31
N ALA A 149 3.89 19.28 37.63
CA ALA A 149 2.65 19.43 38.36
C ALA A 149 2.01 20.81 38.07
N VAL A 150 0.82 20.81 37.50
CA VAL A 150 0.05 22.05 37.34
C VAL A 150 -0.53 22.41 38.70
N VAL A 151 0.08 23.38 39.38
CA VAL A 151 -0.58 24.04 40.53
C VAL A 151 -1.67 24.92 39.91
N GLU A 152 -2.93 24.47 39.95
CA GLU A 152 -4.06 25.32 39.62
C GLU A 152 -4.09 26.46 40.66
N GLU A 153 -3.68 27.66 40.26
CA GLU A 153 -4.03 28.88 40.96
C GLU A 153 -5.55 29.06 40.86
N LYS A 154 -6.27 28.64 41.90
CA LYS A 154 -7.66 29.06 42.11
C LYS A 154 -7.68 30.58 42.28
N LYS A 155 -8.02 31.30 41.22
CA LYS A 155 -8.55 32.65 41.37
C LYS A 155 -9.91 32.56 42.02
N ILE A 156 -9.94 32.84 43.31
CA ILE A 156 -11.17 33.14 44.05
C ILE A 156 -11.62 34.52 43.55
N SER A 157 -12.67 34.56 42.74
CA SER A 157 -13.47 35.76 42.55
C SER A 157 -14.77 35.55 43.33
N GLU A 158 -14.85 36.23 44.47
CA GLU A 158 -16.12 36.48 45.13
C GLU A 158 -16.98 37.36 44.22
N GLU A 159 -18.21 36.94 43.92
CA GLU A 159 -19.38 37.81 43.94
C GLU A 159 -20.68 37.05 43.67
N ASN A 160 -21.50 37.10 44.69
CA ASN A 160 -22.97 37.23 44.72
C ASN A 160 -23.89 36.06 44.32
N VAL A 161 -24.43 35.51 45.37
CA VAL A 161 -25.73 34.84 45.55
C VAL A 161 -26.89 35.71 45.05
N ILE A 162 -27.78 35.19 44.21
CA ILE A 162 -29.22 35.48 44.22
C ILE A 162 -29.97 34.22 43.77
N GLU A 163 -30.81 33.71 44.68
CA GLU A 163 -31.86 32.73 44.44
C GLU A 163 -32.95 33.28 43.51
N LYS A 164 -33.56 32.44 42.70
CA LYS A 164 -35.02 32.29 42.58
C LYS A 164 -35.46 31.13 41.68
N ASP A 165 -36.27 30.36 42.30
CA ASP A 165 -37.28 29.37 42.02
C ASP A 165 -37.94 29.25 40.61
N ASP A 166 -38.27 27.98 40.34
CA ASP A 166 -39.49 27.42 39.69
C ASP A 166 -39.74 27.58 38.20
N LYS A 167 -39.68 26.46 37.45
CA LYS A 167 -40.84 25.69 37.00
C LYS A 167 -40.49 24.54 36.09
N ILE A 168 -40.95 23.37 36.49
CA ILE A 168 -41.05 22.12 35.69
C ILE A 168 -42.12 22.29 34.63
N ILE A 169 -41.82 21.97 33.38
CA ILE A 169 -42.81 21.54 32.39
C ILE A 169 -42.28 20.30 31.68
N THR A 170 -42.98 19.20 31.89
CA THR A 170 -42.86 17.92 31.22
C THR A 170 -43.64 17.96 29.91
N GLU A 171 -43.03 17.68 28.80
CA GLU A 171 -43.73 17.21 27.60
C GLU A 171 -43.06 15.95 27.04
N LYS A 172 -43.87 14.88 26.92
CA LYS A 172 -43.55 13.63 26.23
C LYS A 172 -43.69 13.81 24.74
N PRO A 173 -42.81 13.21 23.90
CA PRO A 173 -43.12 13.07 22.50
C PRO A 173 -43.95 11.80 22.23
N VAL A 174 -44.91 11.99 21.36
CA VAL A 174 -45.86 11.01 20.81
C VAL A 174 -45.10 10.09 19.86
N VAL A 175 -45.32 8.77 19.96
CA VAL A 175 -44.86 7.74 19.06
C VAL A 175 -45.91 7.56 17.96
N GLU A 176 -45.59 7.84 16.73
CA GLU A 176 -46.37 7.43 15.54
C GLU A 176 -45.92 6.06 15.07
N SER A 177 -46.87 5.14 14.97
CA SER A 177 -46.71 3.77 14.53
C SER A 177 -46.76 3.65 13.00
N GLN A 178 -45.77 2.95 12.42
CA GLN A 178 -45.84 2.52 11.01
C GLN A 178 -46.53 1.14 10.87
N PRO A 179 -47.15 0.87 9.73
CA PRO A 179 -47.98 -0.33 9.55
C PRO A 179 -47.14 -1.57 9.20
N VAL A 180 -47.59 -2.67 9.76
CA VAL A 180 -47.11 -4.04 9.55
C VAL A 180 -47.59 -4.52 8.17
N ILE A 181 -46.67 -5.08 7.37
CA ILE A 181 -46.98 -5.82 6.13
C ILE A 181 -46.92 -7.31 6.47
N GLU A 182 -48.06 -7.99 6.25
CA GLU A 182 -48.23 -9.43 6.43
C GLU A 182 -47.45 -10.24 5.38
N GLU A 183 -46.69 -11.23 5.84
CA GLU A 183 -46.12 -12.30 5.01
C GLU A 183 -47.17 -13.40 4.74
N LYS A 184 -47.33 -13.78 3.48
CA LYS A 184 -48.07 -15.02 3.09
C LYS A 184 -47.09 -16.16 2.84
N PRO A 185 -47.41 -17.39 3.25
CA PRO A 185 -46.53 -18.54 3.18
C PRO A 185 -46.44 -19.13 1.77
N ILE A 186 -45.23 -19.55 1.38
CA ILE A 186 -44.95 -20.29 0.15
C ILE A 186 -45.08 -21.79 0.44
N VAL A 187 -45.91 -22.46 -0.36
CA VAL A 187 -46.20 -23.88 -0.32
C VAL A 187 -45.06 -24.68 -0.96
N GLU A 188 -44.56 -25.69 -0.24
CA GLU A 188 -43.73 -26.77 -0.77
C GLU A 188 -44.49 -27.65 -1.74
N SER A 189 -43.89 -28.01 -2.86
CA SER A 189 -44.25 -29.21 -3.61
C SER A 189 -42.99 -29.85 -4.23
N ASN A 190 -42.57 -30.97 -3.67
CA ASN A 190 -41.86 -32.02 -4.39
C ASN A 190 -42.80 -32.78 -5.31
N PRO A 191 -42.32 -33.24 -6.47
CA PRO A 191 -42.04 -34.66 -6.60
C PRO A 191 -40.83 -35.00 -7.49
N THR A 192 -40.10 -36.03 -7.09
CA THR A 192 -39.27 -36.87 -7.96
C THR A 192 -40.22 -37.77 -8.79
N PRO A 193 -39.92 -38.07 -10.07
CA PRO A 193 -39.41 -39.39 -10.40
C PRO A 193 -38.41 -39.50 -11.58
N GLU A 194 -37.57 -40.53 -11.45
CA GLU A 194 -37.06 -41.46 -12.50
C GLU A 194 -36.38 -40.93 -13.77
N GLY A 195 -35.16 -41.33 -13.85
CA GLY A 195 -34.26 -41.75 -14.88
C GLY A 195 -34.66 -41.61 -16.38
N ASN A 196 -33.80 -40.86 -17.09
CA ASN A 196 -33.46 -41.22 -18.46
C ASN A 196 -31.97 -40.88 -18.68
N LYS A 197 -31.23 -41.90 -19.11
CA LYS A 197 -29.92 -41.78 -19.73
C LYS A 197 -30.08 -40.90 -20.97
N VAL A 198 -29.38 -39.79 -21.01
CA VAL A 198 -29.12 -39.05 -22.25
C VAL A 198 -27.61 -39.08 -22.46
N GLU A 199 -27.26 -39.59 -23.62
CA GLU A 199 -25.91 -39.71 -24.14
C GLU A 199 -25.22 -38.34 -24.17
N ASN A 200 -23.93 -38.34 -23.84
CA ASN A 200 -23.03 -37.18 -23.97
C ASN A 200 -22.97 -36.76 -25.45
N GLU A 201 -23.78 -35.81 -25.84
CA GLU A 201 -23.45 -34.96 -26.99
C GLU A 201 -22.45 -33.91 -26.50
N ASN A 202 -21.30 -33.93 -27.14
CA ASN A 202 -20.29 -32.90 -27.02
C ASN A 202 -20.91 -31.53 -27.33
N VAL A 203 -21.31 -30.80 -26.31
CA VAL A 203 -21.58 -29.37 -26.42
C VAL A 203 -20.20 -28.72 -26.62
N VAL A 204 -19.83 -28.54 -27.87
CA VAL A 204 -18.75 -27.67 -28.28
C VAL A 204 -19.16 -26.28 -27.80
N ASP A 205 -18.53 -25.81 -26.75
CA ASP A 205 -18.67 -24.45 -26.25
C ASP A 205 -18.20 -23.49 -27.36
N GLU A 206 -19.16 -22.97 -28.13
CA GLU A 206 -18.93 -22.00 -29.21
C GLU A 206 -18.34 -20.67 -28.72
N ASN A 207 -18.14 -20.52 -27.40
CA ASN A 207 -17.48 -19.40 -26.75
C ASN A 207 -15.97 -19.58 -26.52
N LYS A 208 -15.33 -20.59 -27.10
CA LYS A 208 -13.86 -20.59 -27.19
C LYS A 208 -13.41 -19.49 -28.15
N LYS A 209 -13.59 -18.22 -27.74
CA LYS A 209 -12.83 -17.10 -28.29
C LYS A 209 -11.36 -17.50 -28.25
N ASN A 210 -10.70 -17.41 -29.38
CA ASN A 210 -9.29 -17.73 -29.58
C ASN A 210 -8.44 -16.68 -28.83
N THR A 211 -8.44 -16.74 -27.47
CA THR A 211 -7.71 -15.80 -26.63
C THR A 211 -6.25 -16.21 -26.60
N ILE A 212 -5.34 -15.26 -26.87
CA ILE A 212 -3.89 -15.51 -26.89
C ILE A 212 -3.38 -15.97 -25.53
N GLY A 213 -2.36 -16.84 -25.52
CA GLY A 213 -1.65 -17.23 -24.31
C GLY A 213 -0.67 -16.17 -23.81
N ALA A 214 -0.21 -16.33 -22.58
CA ALA A 214 0.78 -15.42 -21.97
C ALA A 214 2.11 -15.43 -22.75
N LYS A 215 2.54 -16.59 -23.25
CA LYS A 215 3.75 -16.70 -24.09
C LYS A 215 3.60 -15.93 -25.40
N GLU A 216 2.48 -16.15 -26.09
CA GLU A 216 2.20 -15.47 -27.36
C GLU A 216 2.08 -13.95 -27.16
N PHE A 217 1.43 -13.50 -26.06
CA PHE A 217 1.34 -12.10 -25.72
C PHE A 217 2.73 -11.47 -25.54
N VAL A 218 3.59 -12.11 -24.71
CA VAL A 218 4.95 -11.61 -24.46
C VAL A 218 5.79 -11.64 -25.72
N ASP A 219 5.67 -12.66 -26.56
CA ASP A 219 6.41 -12.72 -27.83
C ASP A 219 6.04 -11.56 -28.78
N LYS A 220 4.74 -11.19 -28.86
CA LYS A 220 4.24 -10.08 -29.68
C LYS A 220 4.53 -8.70 -29.11
N MET A 221 4.65 -8.57 -27.80
CA MET A 221 4.96 -7.31 -27.12
C MET A 221 6.29 -6.73 -27.64
N LYS A 222 6.35 -5.43 -27.85
CA LYS A 222 7.57 -4.69 -28.21
C LYS A 222 8.27 -4.17 -26.95
N VAL A 223 7.95 -2.94 -26.58
CA VAL A 223 8.45 -2.29 -25.37
C VAL A 223 7.30 -1.54 -24.68
N GLY A 224 7.30 -1.57 -23.35
CA GLY A 224 6.30 -0.89 -22.55
C GLY A 224 6.80 0.41 -21.92
N TRP A 225 5.83 1.16 -21.42
CA TRP A 225 6.01 2.41 -20.70
C TRP A 225 5.15 2.41 -19.43
N ASN A 226 5.72 2.84 -18.29
CA ASN A 226 4.97 3.00 -17.04
C ASN A 226 4.38 4.41 -16.95
N LEU A 227 3.08 4.51 -16.60
CA LEU A 227 2.44 5.75 -16.18
C LEU A 227 2.78 6.03 -14.70
N GLY A 228 4.05 6.18 -14.37
CA GLY A 228 4.50 6.34 -12.98
C GLY A 228 4.19 7.70 -12.38
N ASN A 229 4.10 7.76 -11.05
CA ASN A 229 3.81 8.94 -10.23
C ASN A 229 2.48 9.63 -10.57
N THR A 230 1.44 8.84 -10.89
CA THR A 230 0.14 9.37 -11.33
C THR A 230 -1.05 8.81 -10.55
N LEU A 231 -1.35 7.50 -10.68
CA LEU A 231 -2.45 6.87 -9.96
C LEU A 231 -1.97 6.08 -8.72
N GLU A 232 -0.67 6.02 -8.49
CA GLU A 232 -0.09 5.35 -7.32
C GLU A 232 0.39 6.29 -6.19
N PRO A 233 0.28 7.64 -6.24
CA PRO A 233 0.53 8.44 -5.06
C PRO A 233 -0.34 8.04 -3.89
N TYR A 234 0.25 8.08 -2.70
CA TYR A 234 -0.44 7.74 -1.46
C TYR A 234 -0.23 8.80 -0.40
N TYR A 235 -1.23 9.02 0.44
CA TYR A 235 -1.17 9.91 1.59
C TYR A 235 -2.17 9.45 2.68
N GLY A 236 -1.66 9.30 3.89
CA GLY A 236 -2.46 8.85 5.03
C GLY A 236 -2.80 7.35 4.98
N VAL A 237 -3.84 6.97 5.67
CA VAL A 237 -4.37 5.60 5.77
C VAL A 237 -5.78 5.55 5.18
N PRO A 238 -6.30 4.36 4.83
CA PRO A 238 -7.70 4.19 4.40
C PRO A 238 -8.66 4.81 5.43
N ASN A 239 -9.54 5.69 4.98
CA ASN A 239 -10.51 6.39 5.85
C ASN A 239 -11.89 6.60 5.22
N GLY A 240 -12.13 5.95 4.08
CA GLY A 240 -13.40 6.08 3.37
C GLY A 240 -13.54 7.33 2.50
N ASP A 241 -12.46 8.08 2.27
CA ASP A 241 -12.42 9.21 1.33
C ASP A 241 -11.89 8.74 -0.03
N SER A 242 -12.49 9.20 -1.12
CA SER A 242 -12.03 8.89 -2.49
C SER A 242 -10.67 9.48 -2.84
N ARG A 243 -10.25 10.54 -2.16
CA ARG A 243 -8.95 11.21 -2.31
C ARG A 243 -8.51 11.45 -3.75
N MET A 244 -9.43 11.87 -4.59
CA MET A 244 -9.17 12.13 -6.02
C MET A 244 -8.01 13.09 -6.28
N PHE A 245 -7.65 13.94 -5.31
CA PHE A 245 -6.51 14.85 -5.39
C PHE A 245 -5.15 14.12 -5.48
N LEU A 246 -5.08 12.85 -5.09
CA LEU A 246 -3.83 12.09 -5.13
C LEU A 246 -3.31 11.88 -6.56
N GLU A 247 -4.17 11.86 -7.57
CA GLU A 247 -3.75 11.75 -8.97
C GLU A 247 -2.72 12.84 -9.37
N THR A 248 -2.82 14.03 -8.77
CA THR A 248 -1.89 15.15 -9.04
C THR A 248 -0.95 15.46 -7.87
N TYR A 249 -1.00 14.66 -6.81
CA TYR A 249 -0.27 14.94 -5.56
C TYR A 249 1.24 14.97 -5.75
N TRP A 250 1.77 14.07 -6.55
CA TRP A 250 3.18 14.07 -6.93
C TRP A 250 3.47 14.92 -8.18
N LYS A 251 2.66 15.99 -8.40
CA LYS A 251 2.89 17.08 -9.37
C LYS A 251 2.86 16.71 -10.86
N ASN A 252 2.41 15.52 -11.21
CA ASN A 252 2.04 15.25 -12.59
C ASN A 252 0.66 15.86 -12.89
N PRO A 253 0.36 16.22 -14.14
CA PRO A 253 -0.97 16.66 -14.53
C PRO A 253 -1.96 15.51 -14.47
N LYS A 254 -3.24 15.81 -14.41
CA LYS A 254 -4.31 14.81 -14.57
C LYS A 254 -4.16 14.12 -15.93
N VAL A 255 -4.30 12.80 -15.94
CA VAL A 255 -4.14 12.00 -17.17
C VAL A 255 -5.23 12.31 -18.17
N THR A 256 -4.84 12.43 -19.43
CA THR A 256 -5.76 12.63 -20.57
C THR A 256 -5.54 11.56 -21.63
N LYS A 257 -6.48 11.42 -22.55
CA LYS A 257 -6.39 10.47 -23.67
C LYS A 257 -5.21 10.78 -24.60
N GLU A 258 -4.94 12.06 -24.83
CA GLU A 258 -3.87 12.55 -25.69
C GLU A 258 -2.49 12.05 -25.22
N LEU A 259 -2.30 11.85 -23.92
CA LEU A 259 -1.05 11.25 -23.42
C LEU A 259 -0.83 9.85 -23.99
N PHE A 260 -1.85 8.99 -23.98
CA PHE A 260 -1.74 7.63 -24.50
C PHE A 260 -1.67 7.59 -26.04
N GLU A 261 -2.36 8.48 -26.72
CA GLU A 261 -2.21 8.66 -28.17
C GLU A 261 -0.77 9.04 -28.51
N TYR A 262 -0.14 9.94 -27.76
CA TYR A 262 1.26 10.27 -27.91
C TYR A 262 2.18 9.08 -27.60
N VAL A 263 1.99 8.38 -26.47
CA VAL A 263 2.75 7.17 -26.11
C VAL A 263 2.71 6.15 -27.24
N LYS A 264 1.52 5.91 -27.81
CA LYS A 264 1.37 5.00 -28.97
C LYS A 264 2.09 5.50 -30.19
N SER A 265 1.97 6.81 -30.50
CA SER A 265 2.54 7.42 -31.71
C SER A 265 4.08 7.38 -31.74
N VAL A 266 4.72 7.36 -30.55
CA VAL A 266 6.18 7.30 -30.44
C VAL A 266 6.73 5.85 -30.35
N GLY A 267 5.86 4.84 -30.48
CA GLY A 267 6.24 3.45 -30.74
C GLY A 267 6.07 2.47 -29.59
N PHE A 268 5.58 2.88 -28.42
CA PHE A 268 5.19 1.96 -27.36
C PHE A 268 3.91 1.19 -27.75
N ASP A 269 3.82 -0.05 -27.31
CA ASP A 269 2.63 -0.89 -27.56
C ASP A 269 1.93 -1.37 -26.27
N THR A 270 2.58 -1.19 -25.15
CA THR A 270 2.09 -1.62 -23.83
C THR A 270 2.30 -0.52 -22.81
N VAL A 271 1.29 -0.26 -21.96
CA VAL A 271 1.42 0.63 -20.81
C VAL A 271 1.15 -0.15 -19.52
N ARG A 272 2.03 0.03 -18.53
CA ARG A 272 1.76 -0.39 -17.17
C ARG A 272 1.23 0.82 -16.41
N ILE A 273 0.07 0.66 -15.77
CA ILE A 273 -0.63 1.69 -15.01
C ILE A 273 -0.55 1.33 -13.54
N PRO A 274 0.46 1.86 -12.81
CA PRO A 274 0.55 1.72 -11.37
C PRO A 274 -0.64 2.39 -10.69
N VAL A 275 -1.32 1.68 -9.76
CA VAL A 275 -2.46 2.21 -9.01
C VAL A 275 -2.34 1.80 -7.53
N THR A 276 -2.53 2.75 -6.64
CA THR A 276 -2.75 2.47 -5.21
C THR A 276 -4.25 2.55 -4.91
N TRP A 277 -4.79 1.55 -4.25
CA TRP A 277 -6.23 1.38 -4.02
C TRP A 277 -6.62 1.60 -2.56
N ASP A 278 -5.78 1.14 -1.61
CA ASP A 278 -6.15 1.13 -0.19
C ASP A 278 -6.41 2.53 0.37
N VAL A 279 -5.63 3.53 -0.03
CA VAL A 279 -5.82 4.93 0.40
C VAL A 279 -7.09 5.58 -0.14
N HIS A 280 -7.69 4.99 -1.18
CA HIS A 280 -8.98 5.40 -1.78
C HIS A 280 -10.13 4.50 -1.32
N SER A 281 -10.00 3.87 -0.16
CA SER A 281 -10.92 2.84 0.32
C SER A 281 -11.36 3.10 1.75
N GLU A 282 -12.45 2.46 2.13
CA GLU A 282 -12.82 2.21 3.51
C GLU A 282 -12.34 0.81 3.91
N MET A 283 -11.91 0.64 5.15
CA MET A 283 -11.37 -0.63 5.62
C MET A 283 -11.92 -0.99 6.99
N SER A 284 -12.43 -2.20 7.14
CA SER A 284 -12.92 -2.78 8.39
C SER A 284 -11.81 -3.48 9.18
N ALA A 285 -12.05 -3.75 10.46
CA ALA A 285 -11.08 -4.39 11.36
C ALA A 285 -10.69 -5.81 10.94
N ASP A 286 -11.60 -6.55 10.27
CA ASP A 286 -11.34 -7.89 9.73
C ASP A 286 -10.53 -7.88 8.42
N GLY A 287 -10.16 -6.68 7.94
CA GLY A 287 -9.44 -6.47 6.70
C GLY A 287 -10.32 -6.37 5.45
N THR A 288 -11.66 -6.37 5.57
CA THR A 288 -12.52 -6.08 4.42
C THR A 288 -12.28 -4.66 3.94
N ILE A 289 -11.99 -4.50 2.65
CA ILE A 289 -11.75 -3.20 2.01
C ILE A 289 -12.87 -2.90 1.01
N VAL A 290 -13.32 -1.65 0.96
CA VAL A 290 -14.32 -1.16 0.01
C VAL A 290 -13.75 0.05 -0.73
N ILE A 291 -13.42 -0.15 -2.01
CA ILE A 291 -12.85 0.89 -2.87
C ILE A 291 -13.94 1.90 -3.21
N LYS A 292 -13.62 3.19 -3.14
CA LYS A 292 -14.57 4.25 -3.51
C LYS A 292 -14.87 4.24 -5.00
N THR A 293 -16.16 4.37 -5.31
CA THR A 293 -16.66 4.31 -6.69
C THR A 293 -15.99 5.34 -7.59
N GLU A 294 -15.80 6.56 -7.11
CA GLU A 294 -15.18 7.65 -7.88
C GLU A 294 -13.74 7.32 -8.29
N TRP A 295 -13.00 6.61 -7.41
CA TRP A 295 -11.64 6.16 -7.76
C TRP A 295 -11.67 5.03 -8.78
N MET A 296 -12.56 4.07 -8.59
CA MET A 296 -12.75 2.95 -9.51
C MET A 296 -13.14 3.45 -10.92
N GLU A 297 -14.07 4.41 -11.00
CA GLU A 297 -14.49 5.07 -12.24
C GLU A 297 -13.32 5.81 -12.91
N ARG A 298 -12.52 6.53 -12.12
CA ARG A 298 -11.36 7.26 -12.65
C ARG A 298 -10.29 6.32 -13.21
N VAL A 299 -9.97 5.25 -12.51
CA VAL A 299 -9.01 4.25 -13.02
C VAL A 299 -9.56 3.59 -14.29
N ARG A 300 -10.87 3.25 -14.33
CA ARG A 300 -11.52 2.71 -15.53
C ARG A 300 -11.41 3.65 -16.72
N GLU A 301 -11.63 4.94 -16.51
CA GLU A 301 -11.50 5.97 -17.54
C GLU A 301 -10.08 6.01 -18.12
N VAL A 302 -9.06 5.97 -17.25
CA VAL A 302 -7.64 5.97 -17.67
C VAL A 302 -7.26 4.70 -18.43
N VAL A 303 -7.72 3.54 -17.97
CA VAL A 303 -7.54 2.26 -18.67
C VAL A 303 -8.19 2.31 -20.06
N GLN A 304 -9.42 2.86 -20.16
CA GLN A 304 -10.13 3.00 -21.42
C GLN A 304 -9.37 3.91 -22.40
N TYR A 305 -8.81 5.04 -21.94
CA TYR A 305 -7.99 5.92 -22.78
C TYR A 305 -6.82 5.18 -23.42
N ALA A 306 -6.12 4.33 -22.64
CA ALA A 306 -5.00 3.57 -23.13
C ALA A 306 -5.41 2.50 -24.15
N LEU A 307 -6.49 1.75 -23.88
CA LEU A 307 -7.02 0.74 -24.79
C LEU A 307 -7.55 1.36 -26.11
N ASP A 308 -8.25 2.50 -26.03
CA ASP A 308 -8.75 3.25 -27.19
C ASP A 308 -7.59 3.77 -28.07
N SER A 309 -6.45 4.07 -27.46
CA SER A 309 -5.23 4.46 -28.18
C SER A 309 -4.50 3.26 -28.82
N GLY A 310 -5.04 2.04 -28.68
CA GLY A 310 -4.46 0.83 -29.25
C GLY A 310 -3.26 0.27 -28.48
N LEU A 311 -3.17 0.55 -27.19
CA LEU A 311 -2.17 -0.02 -26.28
C LEU A 311 -2.69 -1.27 -25.58
N ASN A 312 -1.80 -2.18 -25.20
CA ASN A 312 -2.09 -3.16 -24.15
C ASN A 312 -1.90 -2.50 -22.78
N VAL A 313 -2.66 -2.93 -21.80
CA VAL A 313 -2.64 -2.34 -20.46
C VAL A 313 -2.32 -3.39 -19.41
N ILE A 314 -1.36 -3.10 -18.54
CA ILE A 314 -1.10 -3.85 -17.31
C ILE A 314 -1.55 -2.97 -16.14
N LEU A 315 -2.58 -3.40 -15.42
CA LEU A 315 -3.15 -2.72 -14.26
C LEU A 315 -2.80 -3.47 -12.99
N ASN A 316 -2.25 -2.78 -11.99
CA ASN A 316 -1.77 -3.43 -10.77
C ASN A 316 -2.35 -2.85 -9.46
N THR A 317 -1.92 -3.45 -8.34
CA THR A 317 -1.90 -2.82 -7.01
C THR A 317 -0.46 -2.44 -6.68
N HIS A 318 -0.20 -1.15 -6.38
CA HIS A 318 1.19 -0.64 -6.41
C HIS A 318 1.77 -0.32 -5.02
N HIS A 319 1.32 0.74 -4.37
CA HIS A 319 1.86 1.18 -3.08
C HIS A 319 0.93 0.90 -1.91
N GLU A 320 0.29 -0.26 -1.91
CA GLU A 320 -0.62 -0.68 -0.85
C GLU A 320 0.11 -0.74 0.50
N LYS A 321 -0.25 0.14 1.43
CA LYS A 321 0.37 0.19 2.76
C LYS A 321 -0.19 -0.88 3.69
N THR A 322 -1.30 -1.46 3.31
CA THR A 322 -2.03 -2.44 4.11
C THR A 322 -1.88 -3.88 3.60
N ILE A 323 -1.16 -4.08 2.48
CA ILE A 323 -0.82 -5.40 1.92
C ILE A 323 0.71 -5.54 1.89
N TYR A 324 1.23 -6.48 2.66
CA TYR A 324 2.65 -6.78 2.83
C TYR A 324 2.85 -8.23 3.27
N ALA A 325 4.07 -8.71 3.27
CA ALA A 325 4.44 -10.06 3.65
C ALA A 325 5.41 -10.08 4.85
N GLY A 326 5.83 -11.25 5.31
CA GLY A 326 6.80 -11.39 6.40
C GLY A 326 6.22 -11.10 7.79
N THR A 327 4.93 -11.30 7.99
CA THR A 327 4.23 -11.02 9.25
C THR A 327 3.74 -12.30 9.94
N ASN A 328 3.19 -12.16 11.16
CA ASN A 328 2.61 -13.29 11.89
C ASN A 328 1.30 -13.77 11.26
N GLU A 329 0.88 -15.00 11.60
CA GLU A 329 -0.28 -15.66 11.00
C GLU A 329 -1.59 -14.89 11.20
N ALA A 330 -1.81 -14.31 12.39
CA ALA A 330 -3.04 -13.57 12.69
C ALA A 330 -3.17 -12.32 11.83
N GLU A 331 -2.10 -11.56 11.67
CA GLU A 331 -2.03 -10.37 10.83
C GLU A 331 -2.12 -10.75 9.34
N PHE A 332 -1.42 -11.80 8.94
CA PHE A 332 -1.46 -12.28 7.56
C PHE A 332 -2.86 -12.73 7.13
N LYS A 333 -3.65 -13.30 8.03
CA LYS A 333 -5.06 -13.61 7.77
C LYS A 333 -5.88 -12.36 7.41
N ILE A 334 -5.63 -11.26 8.11
CA ILE A 334 -6.28 -9.95 7.83
C ILE A 334 -5.80 -9.43 6.47
N ILE A 335 -4.50 -9.50 6.18
CA ILE A 335 -3.92 -9.09 4.90
C ILE A 335 -4.50 -9.90 3.73
N LYS A 336 -4.65 -11.21 3.88
CA LYS A 336 -5.31 -12.06 2.87
C LYS A 336 -6.76 -11.62 2.60
N ASN A 337 -7.51 -11.22 3.64
CA ASN A 337 -8.87 -10.71 3.44
C ASN A 337 -8.89 -9.36 2.70
N ARG A 338 -7.93 -8.48 2.99
CA ARG A 338 -7.76 -7.22 2.23
C ARG A 338 -7.49 -7.48 0.76
N ALA A 339 -6.49 -8.30 0.49
CA ALA A 339 -6.11 -8.68 -0.87
C ALA A 339 -7.28 -9.31 -1.63
N LYS A 340 -8.00 -10.24 -0.99
CA LYS A 340 -9.18 -10.89 -1.56
C LYS A 340 -10.29 -9.89 -1.90
N THR A 341 -10.67 -9.04 -0.95
CA THR A 341 -11.79 -8.11 -1.14
C THR A 341 -11.44 -6.98 -2.10
N MET A 342 -10.20 -6.54 -2.13
CA MET A 342 -9.68 -5.57 -3.11
C MET A 342 -9.72 -6.16 -4.53
N TRP A 343 -9.07 -7.28 -4.76
CA TRP A 343 -8.99 -7.89 -6.09
C TRP A 343 -10.34 -8.34 -6.62
N LYS A 344 -11.25 -8.79 -5.72
CA LYS A 344 -12.61 -9.12 -6.17
C LYS A 344 -13.33 -7.92 -6.77
N GLN A 345 -13.26 -6.76 -6.12
CA GLN A 345 -13.88 -5.53 -6.63
C GLN A 345 -13.24 -5.07 -7.93
N ILE A 346 -11.90 -5.07 -8.01
CA ILE A 346 -11.18 -4.70 -9.24
C ILE A 346 -11.57 -5.66 -10.36
N ALA A 347 -11.51 -6.96 -10.14
CA ALA A 347 -11.81 -7.95 -11.16
C ALA A 347 -13.26 -7.86 -11.65
N ASP A 348 -14.22 -7.72 -10.74
CA ASP A 348 -15.63 -7.56 -11.12
C ASP A 348 -15.88 -6.29 -11.94
N TYR A 349 -15.25 -5.17 -11.55
CA TYR A 349 -15.46 -3.87 -12.18
C TYR A 349 -14.87 -3.76 -13.59
N PHE A 350 -13.79 -4.52 -13.85
CA PHE A 350 -13.09 -4.54 -15.14
C PHE A 350 -13.38 -5.83 -15.94
N ALA A 351 -14.39 -6.60 -15.58
CA ALA A 351 -14.67 -7.91 -16.16
C ALA A 351 -15.01 -7.88 -17.66
N ASP A 352 -15.57 -6.78 -18.15
CA ASP A 352 -15.98 -6.56 -19.53
C ASP A 352 -14.85 -6.13 -20.49
N PHE A 353 -13.70 -5.72 -19.97
CA PHE A 353 -12.54 -5.36 -20.79
C PHE A 353 -11.96 -6.58 -21.50
N ASP A 354 -11.50 -6.40 -22.73
CA ASP A 354 -10.94 -7.46 -23.57
C ASP A 354 -9.57 -7.96 -23.07
N GLU A 355 -8.95 -8.88 -23.83
CA GLU A 355 -7.68 -9.54 -23.48
C GLU A 355 -6.48 -8.61 -23.46
N ARG A 356 -6.59 -7.38 -23.96
CA ARG A 356 -5.52 -6.37 -23.90
C ARG A 356 -5.32 -5.80 -22.50
N LEU A 357 -6.31 -5.96 -21.59
CA LEU A 357 -6.16 -5.63 -20.18
C LEU A 357 -5.63 -6.85 -19.42
N ILE A 358 -4.46 -6.69 -18.81
CA ILE A 358 -3.77 -7.67 -17.96
C ILE A 358 -3.84 -7.17 -16.53
N PHE A 359 -4.06 -8.06 -15.55
CA PHE A 359 -3.95 -7.72 -14.14
C PHE A 359 -2.62 -8.19 -13.57
N GLU A 360 -1.93 -7.31 -12.87
CA GLU A 360 -0.72 -7.61 -12.11
C GLU A 360 -1.01 -7.55 -10.61
N SER A 361 -0.73 -8.64 -9.91
CA SER A 361 -1.21 -8.83 -8.53
C SER A 361 -0.71 -7.77 -7.55
N TYR A 362 0.60 -7.54 -7.49
CA TYR A 362 1.23 -6.64 -6.52
C TYR A 362 2.51 -6.05 -7.10
N ASN A 363 2.97 -4.95 -6.50
CA ASN A 363 4.24 -4.30 -6.80
C ASN A 363 5.18 -4.36 -5.60
N GLU A 364 6.38 -4.88 -5.81
CA GLU A 364 7.51 -4.84 -4.88
C GLU A 364 7.17 -5.19 -3.42
N ILE A 365 6.30 -6.20 -3.22
CA ILE A 365 6.00 -6.70 -1.87
C ILE A 365 7.29 -7.11 -1.18
N ASP A 366 7.53 -6.54 -0.01
CA ASP A 366 8.71 -6.77 0.81
C ASP A 366 8.36 -7.41 2.19
N ASN A 367 9.39 -7.64 2.99
CA ASN A 367 9.23 -8.10 4.36
C ASN A 367 8.79 -6.93 5.26
N ALA A 368 7.64 -7.08 5.93
CA ALA A 368 7.03 -6.06 6.77
C ALA A 368 7.94 -5.50 7.87
N TYR A 369 8.77 -6.36 8.46
CA TYR A 369 9.64 -6.01 9.59
C TYR A 369 11.06 -5.62 9.19
N ASP A 370 11.45 -5.91 7.97
CA ASP A 370 12.82 -5.68 7.49
C ASP A 370 12.77 -5.33 5.99
N THR A 371 12.26 -4.15 5.73
CA THR A 371 12.00 -3.63 4.38
C THR A 371 13.21 -3.78 3.47
N TRP A 372 12.97 -4.16 2.22
CA TRP A 372 13.98 -4.45 1.20
C TRP A 372 14.90 -5.62 1.56
N LYS A 373 14.44 -6.54 2.41
CA LYS A 373 15.14 -7.78 2.71
C LYS A 373 14.33 -9.00 2.35
N TYR A 374 15.05 -10.01 1.90
CA TYR A 374 14.48 -11.32 1.64
C TYR A 374 14.25 -12.06 2.96
N GLY A 375 13.15 -12.80 3.05
CA GLY A 375 12.84 -13.65 4.17
C GLY A 375 11.96 -14.82 3.73
N ASP A 376 12.20 -15.99 4.29
CA ASP A 376 11.49 -17.21 3.90
C ASP A 376 9.98 -17.08 4.13
N ILE A 377 9.57 -16.54 5.29
CA ILE A 377 8.16 -16.29 5.61
C ILE A 377 7.56 -15.28 4.61
N ALA A 378 8.28 -14.21 4.27
CA ALA A 378 7.78 -13.22 3.32
C ALA A 378 7.59 -13.82 1.92
N ALA A 379 8.51 -14.69 1.49
CA ALA A 379 8.40 -15.37 0.20
C ALA A 379 7.24 -16.37 0.17
N GLU A 380 7.04 -17.14 1.26
CA GLU A 380 5.90 -18.05 1.37
C GLU A 380 4.57 -17.30 1.36
N GLN A 381 4.45 -16.23 2.13
CA GLN A 381 3.24 -15.42 2.18
C GLN A 381 2.95 -14.71 0.85
N LEU A 382 3.98 -14.24 0.13
CA LEU A 382 3.77 -13.71 -1.22
C LEU A 382 3.28 -14.78 -2.20
N ASN A 383 3.81 -16.01 -2.13
CA ASN A 383 3.29 -17.13 -2.95
C ASN A 383 1.81 -17.41 -2.64
N GLU A 384 1.39 -17.34 -1.36
CA GLU A 384 -0.02 -17.46 -0.98
C GLU A 384 -0.87 -16.29 -1.50
N LEU A 385 -0.36 -15.06 -1.43
CA LEU A 385 -1.05 -13.87 -1.97
C LEU A 385 -1.19 -13.95 -3.50
N ASN A 386 -0.16 -14.39 -4.22
CA ASN A 386 -0.22 -14.59 -5.67
C ASN A 386 -1.23 -15.69 -6.05
N GLN A 387 -1.30 -16.79 -5.30
CA GLN A 387 -2.32 -17.82 -5.52
C GLN A 387 -3.72 -17.27 -5.24
N LEU A 388 -3.90 -16.56 -4.13
CA LEU A 388 -5.17 -15.93 -3.77
C LEU A 388 -5.66 -14.97 -4.87
N PHE A 389 -4.77 -14.17 -5.43
CA PHE A 389 -5.08 -13.29 -6.54
C PHE A 389 -5.61 -14.05 -7.75
N VAL A 390 -4.90 -15.11 -8.18
CA VAL A 390 -5.35 -15.94 -9.31
C VAL A 390 -6.74 -16.52 -9.04
N ASP A 391 -6.93 -17.14 -7.87
CA ASP A 391 -8.19 -17.77 -7.48
C ASP A 391 -9.34 -16.77 -7.45
N VAL A 392 -9.10 -15.57 -6.90
CA VAL A 392 -10.11 -14.50 -6.82
C VAL A 392 -10.49 -14.02 -8.22
N VAL A 393 -9.53 -13.72 -9.09
CA VAL A 393 -9.83 -13.24 -10.45
C VAL A 393 -10.58 -14.31 -11.23
N ARG A 394 -10.18 -15.58 -11.14
CA ARG A 394 -10.84 -16.70 -11.83
C ARG A 394 -12.26 -16.99 -11.30
N SER A 395 -12.54 -16.60 -10.05
CA SER A 395 -13.89 -16.73 -9.46
C SER A 395 -14.87 -15.66 -9.93
N THR A 396 -14.43 -14.65 -10.67
CA THR A 396 -15.26 -13.57 -11.21
C THR A 396 -15.72 -13.86 -12.64
N ASN A 397 -16.71 -13.11 -13.11
CA ASN A 397 -17.35 -13.31 -14.41
C ASN A 397 -16.63 -12.58 -15.56
N GLY A 398 -17.24 -12.62 -16.74
CA GLY A 398 -16.79 -11.91 -17.94
C GLY A 398 -15.48 -12.46 -18.52
N ASN A 399 -14.63 -11.56 -19.02
CA ASN A 399 -13.37 -11.94 -19.67
C ASN A 399 -12.29 -12.40 -18.68
N ASN A 400 -12.54 -12.32 -17.37
CA ASN A 400 -11.57 -12.71 -16.34
C ASN A 400 -11.25 -14.21 -16.33
N GLY A 401 -12.17 -15.05 -16.84
CA GLY A 401 -11.90 -16.47 -17.02
C GLY A 401 -10.72 -16.79 -17.96
N HIS A 402 -10.38 -15.87 -18.87
CA HIS A 402 -9.30 -16.04 -19.87
C HIS A 402 -8.27 -14.93 -19.84
N ARG A 403 -8.39 -13.96 -18.92
CA ARG A 403 -7.48 -12.82 -18.79
C ARG A 403 -6.08 -13.30 -18.45
N ILE A 404 -5.08 -12.72 -19.09
CA ILE A 404 -3.67 -12.90 -18.69
C ILE A 404 -3.47 -12.21 -17.35
N LEU A 405 -2.81 -12.91 -16.43
CA LEU A 405 -2.46 -12.44 -15.09
C LEU A 405 -0.95 -12.32 -14.97
N MET A 406 -0.48 -11.36 -14.17
CA MET A 406 0.94 -11.15 -13.94
C MET A 406 1.21 -11.17 -12.43
N VAL A 407 2.27 -11.85 -12.00
CA VAL A 407 2.60 -12.02 -10.58
C VAL A 407 4.07 -11.72 -10.32
N PRO A 408 4.41 -11.02 -9.22
CA PRO A 408 5.77 -10.65 -8.88
C PRO A 408 6.51 -11.77 -8.12
N THR A 409 7.84 -11.72 -8.19
CA THR A 409 8.71 -12.32 -7.18
C THR A 409 8.81 -11.41 -5.95
N LEU A 410 9.36 -11.89 -4.83
CA LEU A 410 9.59 -11.04 -3.65
C LEU A 410 10.48 -9.85 -4.03
N LEU A 411 10.02 -8.61 -3.73
CA LEU A 411 10.64 -7.35 -4.14
C LEU A 411 10.76 -7.17 -5.66
N ASP A 412 9.98 -7.89 -6.45
CA ASP A 412 10.15 -7.95 -7.92
C ASP A 412 11.60 -8.26 -8.35
N SER A 413 12.31 -9.05 -7.55
CA SER A 413 13.76 -9.24 -7.72
C SER A 413 14.09 -10.47 -8.57
N GLU A 414 15.05 -10.29 -9.49
CA GLU A 414 15.62 -11.38 -10.30
C GLU A 414 16.70 -12.19 -9.55
N LEU A 415 17.01 -11.82 -8.29
CA LEU A 415 18.07 -12.46 -7.53
C LEU A 415 17.66 -13.83 -6.98
N PRO A 416 18.63 -14.75 -6.78
CA PRO A 416 18.34 -16.12 -6.32
C PRO A 416 17.53 -16.20 -5.04
N ASN A 417 17.66 -15.24 -4.12
CA ASN A 417 16.91 -15.20 -2.85
C ASN A 417 15.39 -15.00 -3.09
N ALA A 418 15.00 -14.33 -4.16
CA ALA A 418 13.59 -14.16 -4.52
C ALA A 418 13.11 -15.29 -5.44
N THR A 419 13.89 -15.58 -6.50
CA THR A 419 13.50 -16.56 -7.52
C THR A 419 13.56 -18.00 -7.00
N GLY A 420 14.45 -18.31 -6.07
CA GLY A 420 14.58 -19.66 -5.50
C GLY A 420 13.42 -20.05 -4.56
N ALA A 421 12.76 -19.07 -3.96
CA ALA A 421 11.60 -19.30 -3.09
C ALA A 421 10.26 -19.11 -3.81
N PHE A 422 10.27 -18.57 -5.04
CA PHE A 422 9.06 -18.32 -5.82
C PHE A 422 8.38 -19.61 -6.26
N LYS A 423 7.06 -19.66 -6.13
CA LYS A 423 6.21 -20.73 -6.66
C LYS A 423 5.20 -20.11 -7.63
N LEU A 424 5.22 -20.59 -8.87
CA LEU A 424 4.23 -20.18 -9.85
C LEU A 424 2.84 -20.58 -9.34
N PRO A 425 1.87 -19.66 -9.20
CA PRO A 425 0.52 -20.01 -8.78
C PRO A 425 -0.13 -20.96 -9.80
N LYS A 426 -0.98 -21.85 -9.30
CA LYS A 426 -1.79 -22.73 -10.13
C LYS A 426 -2.92 -21.91 -10.76
N ASP A 427 -3.13 -22.09 -12.04
CA ASP A 427 -4.27 -21.53 -12.76
C ASP A 427 -5.11 -22.66 -13.38
N ILE A 428 -6.41 -22.48 -13.43
CA ILE A 428 -7.34 -23.42 -14.09
C ILE A 428 -7.24 -23.35 -15.62
N ILE A 429 -6.62 -22.27 -16.15
CA ILE A 429 -6.37 -22.06 -17.58
C ILE A 429 -4.87 -22.06 -17.82
N GLU A 430 -4.42 -22.90 -18.73
CA GLU A 430 -3.02 -22.99 -19.11
C GLU A 430 -2.54 -21.74 -19.85
N ASP A 431 -1.25 -21.42 -19.70
CA ASP A 431 -0.56 -20.31 -20.39
C ASP A 431 -1.24 -18.95 -20.22
N LYS A 432 -1.70 -18.64 -18.97
CA LYS A 432 -2.30 -17.34 -18.64
C LYS A 432 -1.56 -16.55 -17.57
N ILE A 433 -0.37 -17.02 -17.14
CA ILE A 433 0.42 -16.33 -16.12
C ILE A 433 1.74 -15.84 -16.69
N ILE A 434 2.01 -14.55 -16.46
CA ILE A 434 3.31 -13.90 -16.67
C ILE A 434 3.95 -13.68 -15.29
N VAL A 435 5.26 -13.82 -15.18
CA VAL A 435 6.00 -13.40 -13.99
C VAL A 435 6.67 -12.05 -14.25
N THR A 436 6.63 -11.14 -13.26
CA THR A 436 7.32 -9.85 -13.34
C THR A 436 8.52 -9.80 -12.40
N VAL A 437 9.57 -9.13 -12.87
CA VAL A 437 10.72 -8.72 -12.08
C VAL A 437 11.11 -7.30 -12.45
N HIS A 438 11.71 -6.56 -11.52
CA HIS A 438 12.24 -5.22 -11.75
C HIS A 438 13.77 -5.27 -11.82
N LYS A 439 14.35 -4.55 -12.75
CA LYS A 439 15.80 -4.53 -12.89
C LYS A 439 16.35 -3.17 -13.27
N TYR A 440 16.61 -2.37 -12.28
CA TYR A 440 17.38 -1.15 -12.44
C TYR A 440 18.88 -1.50 -12.46
N SER A 441 19.54 -1.24 -13.58
CA SER A 441 20.96 -1.47 -13.75
C SER A 441 21.64 -0.22 -14.31
N PRO A 442 22.54 0.43 -13.56
CA PRO A 442 23.19 1.64 -14.04
C PRO A 442 24.17 1.38 -15.19
N LYS A 443 24.54 0.13 -15.42
CA LYS A 443 25.52 -0.25 -16.46
C LYS A 443 24.95 -1.29 -17.40
N VAL A 444 25.01 -1.00 -18.68
CA VAL A 444 24.80 -1.95 -19.77
C VAL A 444 26.10 -2.73 -20.03
N GLY A 445 26.01 -4.00 -20.34
CA GLY A 445 27.17 -4.87 -20.64
C GLY A 445 27.15 -6.17 -19.84
N LYS A 446 28.33 -6.72 -19.52
CA LYS A 446 28.47 -8.06 -18.91
C LYS A 446 27.65 -8.28 -17.63
N GLN A 447 27.43 -7.24 -16.83
CA GLN A 447 26.64 -7.37 -15.60
C GLN A 447 25.15 -7.52 -15.91
N LEU A 448 24.62 -6.69 -16.81
CA LEU A 448 23.23 -6.79 -17.25
C LEU A 448 22.99 -8.11 -18.00
N ASP A 449 23.91 -8.51 -18.88
CA ASP A 449 23.85 -9.79 -19.59
C ASP A 449 23.75 -10.98 -18.64
N ARG A 450 24.55 -10.99 -17.54
CA ARG A 450 24.44 -12.01 -16.49
C ARG A 450 23.09 -11.94 -15.74
N SER A 451 22.52 -10.75 -15.51
CA SER A 451 21.19 -10.63 -14.93
C SER A 451 20.13 -11.21 -15.86
N MET A 452 20.17 -10.91 -17.16
CA MET A 452 19.25 -11.49 -18.14
C MET A 452 19.38 -13.01 -18.22
N GLN A 453 20.60 -13.55 -18.13
CA GLN A 453 20.80 -15.00 -18.07
C GLN A 453 20.15 -15.63 -16.83
N ARG A 454 20.19 -14.96 -15.66
CA ARG A 454 19.46 -15.44 -14.47
C ARG A 454 17.96 -15.43 -14.70
N VAL A 455 17.42 -14.36 -15.29
CA VAL A 455 15.99 -14.26 -15.66
C VAL A 455 15.59 -15.40 -16.61
N VAL A 456 16.43 -15.73 -17.61
CA VAL A 456 16.17 -16.86 -18.52
C VAL A 456 16.17 -18.19 -17.76
N ASN A 457 17.16 -18.42 -16.91
CA ASN A 457 17.22 -19.65 -16.11
C ASN A 457 15.98 -19.79 -15.23
N PHE A 458 15.55 -18.70 -14.62
CA PHE A 458 14.33 -18.66 -13.81
C PHE A 458 13.07 -18.89 -14.67
N ARG A 459 12.94 -18.21 -15.82
CA ARG A 459 11.86 -18.43 -16.80
C ARG A 459 11.71 -19.91 -17.17
N ASN A 460 12.84 -20.57 -17.45
CA ASN A 460 12.85 -21.97 -17.83
C ASN A 460 12.46 -22.89 -16.64
N ALA A 461 12.87 -22.53 -15.42
CA ALA A 461 12.54 -23.29 -14.24
C ALA A 461 11.03 -23.22 -13.88
N VAL A 462 10.41 -22.05 -14.03
CA VAL A 462 8.97 -21.85 -13.73
C VAL A 462 8.07 -22.16 -14.94
N ASN A 463 8.63 -22.32 -16.14
CA ASN A 463 7.93 -22.53 -17.40
C ASN A 463 6.84 -21.48 -17.70
N ALA A 464 7.09 -20.21 -17.35
CA ALA A 464 6.20 -19.09 -17.60
C ALA A 464 6.98 -17.91 -18.21
N PRO A 465 6.41 -17.09 -19.10
CA PRO A 465 7.07 -15.92 -19.64
C PRO A 465 7.36 -14.90 -18.55
N ILE A 466 8.47 -14.15 -18.71
CA ILE A 466 8.88 -13.13 -17.75
C ILE A 466 9.00 -11.78 -18.46
N ILE A 467 8.48 -10.72 -17.81
CA ILE A 467 8.63 -9.33 -18.21
C ILE A 467 9.46 -8.59 -17.15
N ILE A 468 10.34 -7.67 -17.57
CA ILE A 468 10.92 -6.68 -16.69
C ILE A 468 9.93 -5.52 -16.58
N GLY A 469 9.16 -5.49 -15.49
CA GLY A 469 8.08 -4.52 -15.24
C GLY A 469 8.58 -3.11 -15.04
N GLU A 470 9.83 -2.96 -14.57
CA GLU A 470 10.46 -1.65 -14.39
C GLU A 470 11.96 -1.69 -14.66
N PHE A 471 12.43 -0.72 -15.45
CA PHE A 471 13.83 -0.34 -15.59
C PHE A 471 13.93 1.12 -16.02
N GLY A 472 15.08 1.73 -15.82
CA GLY A 472 15.30 3.13 -16.22
C GLY A 472 16.59 3.71 -15.67
N THR A 473 16.85 4.97 -16.03
CA THR A 473 17.96 5.78 -15.52
C THR A 473 17.50 7.19 -15.21
N LYS A 474 18.11 7.80 -14.18
CA LYS A 474 17.79 9.16 -13.71
C LYS A 474 18.59 10.22 -14.46
N ALA A 475 17.93 11.27 -14.89
CA ALA A 475 18.59 12.45 -15.45
C ALA A 475 19.41 13.24 -14.40
N SER A 476 19.10 13.09 -13.12
CA SER A 476 19.88 13.66 -12.03
C SER A 476 21.25 12.98 -11.82
N GLU A 477 21.43 11.76 -12.37
CA GLU A 477 22.67 10.97 -12.24
C GLU A 477 23.42 10.83 -13.56
N TYR A 478 22.72 10.94 -14.70
CA TYR A 478 23.24 10.66 -16.04
C TYR A 478 22.72 11.67 -17.05
N ASP A 479 23.59 12.11 -17.96
CA ASP A 479 23.19 12.96 -19.09
C ASP A 479 22.35 12.21 -20.15
N ASP A 480 21.78 12.95 -21.08
CA ASP A 480 20.88 12.39 -22.10
C ASP A 480 21.61 11.42 -23.05
N ASP A 481 22.89 11.65 -23.37
CA ASP A 481 23.68 10.76 -24.25
C ASP A 481 23.91 9.40 -23.58
N PHE A 482 24.23 9.40 -22.29
CA PHE A 482 24.32 8.17 -21.50
C PHE A 482 22.96 7.46 -21.46
N ARG A 483 21.87 8.18 -21.19
CA ARG A 483 20.52 7.62 -21.10
C ARG A 483 20.06 7.00 -22.43
N VAL A 484 20.36 7.63 -23.56
CA VAL A 484 20.09 7.11 -24.92
C VAL A 484 20.82 5.79 -25.13
N ASN A 485 22.14 5.77 -24.85
CA ASN A 485 22.96 4.56 -25.03
C ASN A 485 22.53 3.44 -24.06
N HIS A 486 22.21 3.79 -22.83
CA HIS A 486 21.71 2.86 -21.81
C HIS A 486 20.37 2.24 -22.25
N ALA A 487 19.40 3.07 -22.62
CA ALA A 487 18.06 2.63 -23.02
C ALA A 487 18.13 1.62 -24.19
N GLY A 488 18.81 1.99 -25.28
CA GLY A 488 18.97 1.13 -26.45
C GLY A 488 19.76 -0.15 -26.15
N GLY A 489 20.87 -0.03 -25.40
CA GLY A 489 21.69 -1.18 -25.02
C GLY A 489 20.96 -2.14 -24.06
N TYR A 490 20.14 -1.61 -23.15
CA TYR A 490 19.34 -2.41 -22.21
C TYR A 490 18.31 -3.25 -22.98
N VAL A 491 17.52 -2.61 -23.84
CA VAL A 491 16.50 -3.29 -24.67
C VAL A 491 17.15 -4.33 -25.59
N ALA A 492 18.28 -3.99 -26.20
CA ALA A 492 19.01 -4.93 -27.08
C ALA A 492 19.50 -6.18 -26.31
N ILE A 493 20.04 -6.02 -25.10
CA ILE A 493 20.45 -7.16 -24.28
C ILE A 493 19.22 -7.98 -23.84
N ALA A 494 18.15 -7.36 -23.41
CA ALA A 494 16.92 -8.06 -23.03
C ALA A 494 16.33 -8.84 -24.22
N ALA A 495 16.26 -8.21 -25.40
CA ALA A 495 15.75 -8.82 -26.64
C ALA A 495 16.54 -10.04 -27.06
N LYS A 496 17.89 -10.04 -26.91
CA LYS A 496 18.75 -11.21 -27.15
C LYS A 496 18.28 -12.47 -26.42
N TYR A 497 17.65 -12.28 -25.28
CA TYR A 497 17.11 -13.34 -24.40
C TYR A 497 15.60 -13.53 -24.53
N GLY A 498 14.92 -12.82 -25.43
CA GLY A 498 13.45 -12.83 -25.57
C GLY A 498 12.74 -12.29 -24.34
N ILE A 499 13.36 -11.35 -23.60
CA ILE A 499 12.78 -10.70 -22.42
C ILE A 499 12.25 -9.34 -22.85
N LYS A 500 11.00 -9.03 -22.48
CA LYS A 500 10.35 -7.74 -22.72
C LYS A 500 10.54 -6.84 -21.53
N THR A 501 10.48 -5.52 -21.78
CA THR A 501 10.84 -4.51 -20.78
C THR A 501 9.89 -3.34 -20.82
N ILE A 502 9.63 -2.73 -19.65
CA ILE A 502 8.75 -1.59 -19.49
C ILE A 502 9.54 -0.46 -18.81
N TRP A 503 9.73 0.67 -19.51
CA TRP A 503 10.46 1.81 -18.98
C TRP A 503 9.70 2.47 -17.82
N TRP A 504 10.38 2.74 -16.70
CA TRP A 504 9.81 3.53 -15.61
C TRP A 504 9.88 5.02 -15.94
N ASP A 505 8.72 5.63 -16.16
CA ASP A 505 8.58 7.07 -16.39
C ASP A 505 7.74 7.70 -15.29
N ASN A 506 8.36 8.47 -14.42
CA ASN A 506 7.67 9.15 -13.32
C ASN A 506 7.19 10.58 -13.68
N GLY A 507 7.24 10.97 -14.96
CA GLY A 507 6.80 12.27 -15.44
C GLY A 507 7.80 13.42 -15.19
N TYR A 508 8.89 13.20 -14.48
CA TYR A 508 9.90 14.23 -14.21
C TYR A 508 11.10 14.08 -15.13
N LEU A 509 11.25 15.03 -16.09
CA LEU A 509 12.35 15.00 -17.08
C LEU A 509 13.74 15.12 -16.45
N ASN A 510 13.85 15.59 -15.21
CA ASN A 510 15.07 15.66 -14.42
C ASN A 510 15.29 14.42 -13.53
N ASP A 511 14.43 13.41 -13.63
CA ASP A 511 14.55 12.13 -12.94
C ASP A 511 14.39 10.98 -13.96
N TYR A 512 13.46 10.05 -13.80
CA TYR A 512 13.25 8.93 -14.72
C TYR A 512 12.42 9.31 -15.97
N GLY A 513 11.68 10.44 -15.92
CA GLY A 513 10.79 10.88 -16.99
C GLY A 513 11.47 11.03 -18.35
N ILE A 514 10.76 10.60 -19.38
CA ILE A 514 11.14 10.76 -20.78
C ILE A 514 10.04 11.42 -21.61
N ILE A 515 8.81 11.44 -21.10
CA ILE A 515 7.66 12.12 -21.71
C ILE A 515 7.28 13.33 -20.85
N ASP A 516 7.31 14.53 -21.45
CA ASP A 516 6.75 15.73 -20.84
C ASP A 516 5.22 15.70 -20.96
N ARG A 517 4.53 15.43 -19.87
CA ARG A 517 3.08 15.26 -19.84
C ARG A 517 2.29 16.57 -19.97
N ASN A 518 2.97 17.73 -19.85
CA ASN A 518 2.36 19.03 -20.07
C ASN A 518 2.61 19.55 -21.49
N ASN A 519 3.74 19.16 -22.11
CA ASN A 519 4.10 19.56 -23.46
C ASN A 519 4.93 18.47 -24.14
N PHE A 520 4.28 17.63 -24.92
CA PHE A 520 4.90 16.49 -25.58
C PHE A 520 6.11 16.83 -26.44
N SER A 521 6.19 18.07 -26.98
CA SER A 521 7.34 18.51 -27.79
C SER A 521 8.66 18.59 -27.01
N ASN A 522 8.59 18.70 -25.67
CA ASN A 522 9.77 18.71 -24.80
C ASN A 522 10.23 17.30 -24.38
N SER A 523 9.54 16.24 -24.82
CA SER A 523 9.88 14.86 -24.47
C SER A 523 11.28 14.47 -24.96
N LYS A 524 11.92 13.53 -24.26
CA LYS A 524 13.27 13.03 -24.55
C LYS A 524 13.25 12.06 -25.75
N ILE A 525 12.93 12.58 -26.94
CA ILE A 525 12.64 11.78 -28.14
C ILE A 525 13.77 10.84 -28.54
N ASN A 526 15.04 11.19 -28.28
CA ASN A 526 16.18 10.32 -28.62
C ASN A 526 16.23 9.08 -27.69
N ILE A 527 15.89 9.22 -26.40
CA ILE A 527 15.77 8.11 -25.46
C ILE A 527 14.60 7.21 -25.91
N ILE A 528 13.44 7.83 -26.20
CA ILE A 528 12.26 7.11 -26.69
C ILE A 528 12.58 6.30 -27.96
N LYS A 529 13.21 6.92 -28.95
CA LYS A 529 13.64 6.21 -30.17
C LYS A 529 14.61 5.07 -29.92
N SER A 530 15.46 5.17 -28.89
CA SER A 530 16.37 4.08 -28.52
C SER A 530 15.63 2.90 -27.88
N LEU A 531 14.50 3.13 -27.22
CA LEU A 531 13.65 2.10 -26.65
C LEU A 531 12.78 1.41 -27.70
N THR A 532 12.24 2.16 -28.67
CA THR A 532 11.14 1.71 -29.56
C THR A 532 11.60 1.29 -30.98
N ARG A 533 12.92 1.23 -31.24
CA ARG A 533 13.52 0.82 -32.51
C ARG A 533 13.39 -0.67 -32.78
#